data_15f2f4a16484dea9c41a68d304a8de12
#
_entry.id   15f2f4a16484dea9c41a68d304a8de12
#
_cell.length_a   1.000
_cell.length_b   1.000
_cell.length_c   1.000
_cell.angle_alpha   90.00
_cell.angle_beta   90.00
_cell.angle_gamma   90.00
#
_symmetry.space_group_name_H-M   'P 1'
#
loop_
_entity.id
_entity.type
_entity.pdbx_description
1 polymer ?
#
loop_
_entity_poly.entity_id
_entity_poly.type
_entity_poly.pdbx_seq_one_letter_code
_entity_poly.pdbx_strand_id
1 'polypeptide(L)'
;MKMINLKFRMNPIAFGVFVTCISILFLLVSGTIVGVSGIPSGYASLAREAVFFLFSIVFIKMLGLTGSCLHFEVGAFVRGIKIGALFLIVILPSLGPFFLISSKDLLSPGFARIISTVVFAFTIGFAEELVFRVGILRGTEQYYRSKGLNPGLKPALISSVMFGLIHGINFFVNRELVFSTIAQVLYAFGIGLFIAAIYLITNNFLVIVFWHGLIDLVAGLRGIFIKGEAGLNIEAAKDIGLIAFIIRSEEHTSELQSPSWIS
;
A
#
# COMPACT_ATOMS: atom_id res chain seq x y z
N MET A 1 -4.85 9.47 -29.22
CA MET A 1 -3.52 10.04 -28.87
C MET A 1 -2.84 9.04 -27.93
N LYS A 2 -1.72 8.45 -28.32
CA LYS A 2 -1.06 7.42 -27.53
C LYS A 2 -0.37 8.05 -26.31
N MET A 3 -0.84 7.81 -25.11
CA MET A 3 -0.17 8.21 -23.84
C MET A 3 1.24 7.63 -23.69
N ILE A 4 1.60 6.67 -24.54
CA ILE A 4 2.90 5.96 -24.55
C ILE A 4 4.10 6.93 -24.54
N ASN A 5 3.97 8.12 -25.11
CA ASN A 5 5.08 9.06 -25.22
C ASN A 5 5.20 10.04 -24.03
N LEU A 6 4.22 10.08 -23.11
CA LEU A 6 4.26 11.00 -21.96
C LEU A 6 5.48 10.72 -21.05
N LYS A 7 5.78 9.45 -20.79
CA LYS A 7 6.94 9.02 -19.98
C LYS A 7 8.30 9.47 -20.56
N PHE A 8 8.37 9.78 -21.87
CA PHE A 8 9.60 10.27 -22.51
C PHE A 8 9.67 11.79 -22.63
N ARG A 9 8.53 12.48 -22.48
CA ARG A 9 8.42 13.93 -22.62
C ARG A 9 8.42 14.67 -21.30
N MET A 10 7.91 14.06 -20.25
CA MET A 10 7.84 14.66 -18.91
C MET A 10 9.14 14.41 -18.14
N ASN A 11 9.53 15.38 -17.31
CA ASN A 11 10.53 15.14 -16.28
C ASN A 11 10.10 13.97 -15.39
N PRO A 12 11.01 13.08 -14.96
CA PRO A 12 10.67 11.91 -14.14
C PRO A 12 9.86 12.21 -12.89
N ILE A 13 10.15 13.29 -12.18
CA ILE A 13 9.38 13.71 -10.98
C ILE A 13 7.97 14.14 -11.41
N ALA A 14 7.87 15.00 -12.44
CA ALA A 14 6.57 15.43 -12.96
C ALA A 14 5.73 14.25 -13.47
N PHE A 15 6.36 13.26 -14.08
CA PHE A 15 5.69 12.03 -14.50
C PHE A 15 5.19 11.23 -13.29
N GLY A 16 6.01 11.08 -12.24
CA GLY A 16 5.60 10.43 -11.00
C GLY A 16 4.40 11.13 -10.35
N VAL A 17 4.45 12.46 -10.22
CA VAL A 17 3.34 13.28 -9.71
C VAL A 17 2.09 13.09 -10.56
N PHE A 18 2.20 13.16 -11.89
CA PHE A 18 1.08 12.95 -12.80
C PHE A 18 0.41 11.59 -12.59
N VAL A 19 1.20 10.51 -12.56
CA VAL A 19 0.67 9.15 -12.34
C VAL A 19 -0.02 9.06 -10.98
N THR A 20 0.57 9.63 -9.93
CA THR A 20 -0.01 9.63 -8.59
C THR A 20 -1.33 10.41 -8.54
N CYS A 21 -1.39 11.61 -9.13
CA CYS A 21 -2.62 12.40 -9.19
C CYS A 21 -3.74 11.68 -9.94
N ILE A 22 -3.43 11.04 -11.07
CA ILE A 22 -4.40 10.24 -11.82
C ILE A 22 -4.89 9.06 -10.97
N SER A 23 -4.01 8.39 -10.23
CA SER A 23 -4.39 7.29 -9.35
C SER A 23 -5.30 7.73 -8.20
N ILE A 24 -5.01 8.88 -7.58
CA ILE A 24 -5.89 9.49 -6.57
C ILE A 24 -7.28 9.78 -7.17
N LEU A 25 -7.32 10.41 -8.35
CA LEU A 25 -8.59 10.69 -9.02
C LEU A 25 -9.40 9.42 -9.24
N PHE A 26 -8.76 8.33 -9.66
CA PHE A 26 -9.45 7.06 -9.88
C PHE A 26 -9.88 6.37 -8.59
N LEU A 27 -9.11 6.48 -7.51
CA LEU A 27 -9.56 6.02 -6.19
C LEU A 27 -10.82 6.75 -5.73
N LEU A 28 -10.88 8.08 -5.93
CA LEU A 28 -12.06 8.88 -5.61
C LEU A 28 -13.26 8.50 -6.49
N VAL A 29 -13.05 8.35 -7.80
CA VAL A 29 -14.09 7.91 -8.76
C VAL A 29 -14.58 6.51 -8.40
N SER A 30 -13.69 5.57 -8.10
CA SER A 30 -14.05 4.21 -7.68
C SER A 30 -14.91 4.23 -6.41
N GLY A 31 -14.53 5.06 -5.43
CA GLY A 31 -15.31 5.26 -4.20
C GLY A 31 -16.71 5.81 -4.48
N THR A 32 -16.83 6.77 -5.40
CA THR A 32 -18.13 7.34 -5.81
C THR A 32 -19.01 6.30 -6.50
N ILE A 33 -18.46 5.56 -7.47
CA ILE A 33 -19.17 4.49 -8.20
C ILE A 33 -19.73 3.46 -7.21
N VAL A 34 -18.89 2.99 -6.29
CA VAL A 34 -19.30 2.00 -5.27
C VAL A 34 -20.33 2.60 -4.31
N GLY A 35 -20.16 3.85 -3.90
CA GLY A 35 -21.09 4.55 -3.00
C GLY A 35 -22.53 4.65 -3.54
N VAL A 36 -22.68 4.78 -4.87
CA VAL A 36 -24.01 4.86 -5.51
C VAL A 36 -24.53 3.51 -6.04
N SER A 37 -23.71 2.46 -6.00
CA SER A 37 -24.07 1.15 -6.58
C SER A 37 -24.97 0.27 -5.72
N GLY A 38 -25.23 0.66 -4.45
CA GLY A 38 -25.99 -0.16 -3.51
C GLY A 38 -25.26 -1.42 -3.00
N ILE A 39 -23.95 -1.51 -3.22
CA ILE A 39 -23.14 -2.63 -2.70
C ILE A 39 -23.14 -2.58 -1.17
N PRO A 40 -23.42 -3.72 -0.47
CA PRO A 40 -23.37 -3.77 0.98
C PRO A 40 -22.04 -3.26 1.53
N SER A 41 -22.06 -2.50 2.63
CA SER A 41 -20.87 -1.86 3.23
C SER A 41 -19.73 -2.84 3.51
N GLY A 42 -20.05 -4.08 3.88
CA GLY A 42 -19.05 -5.12 4.11
C GLY A 42 -18.19 -5.51 2.89
N TYR A 43 -18.66 -5.17 1.67
CA TYR A 43 -17.95 -5.46 0.41
C TYR A 43 -17.54 -4.19 -0.34
N ALA A 44 -17.91 -3.03 0.15
CA ALA A 44 -17.68 -1.76 -0.54
C ALA A 44 -16.19 -1.49 -0.77
N SER A 45 -15.35 -1.77 0.21
CA SER A 45 -13.88 -1.60 0.09
C SER A 45 -13.30 -2.54 -0.96
N LEU A 46 -13.69 -3.81 -0.97
CA LEU A 46 -13.24 -4.77 -1.99
C LEU A 46 -13.70 -4.36 -3.40
N ALA A 47 -14.95 -3.91 -3.54
CA ALA A 47 -15.48 -3.46 -4.82
C ALA A 47 -14.72 -2.23 -5.33
N ARG A 48 -14.43 -1.26 -4.46
CA ARG A 48 -13.64 -0.07 -4.79
C ARG A 48 -12.24 -0.45 -5.30
N GLU A 49 -11.56 -1.34 -4.59
CA GLU A 49 -10.22 -1.77 -4.99
C GLU A 49 -10.25 -2.62 -6.28
N ALA A 50 -11.28 -3.41 -6.50
CA ALA A 50 -11.44 -4.14 -7.76
C ALA A 50 -11.60 -3.18 -8.95
N VAL A 51 -12.38 -2.10 -8.80
CA VAL A 51 -12.51 -1.05 -9.82
C VAL A 51 -11.17 -0.36 -10.05
N PHE A 52 -10.45 0.00 -8.98
CA PHE A 52 -9.13 0.63 -9.07
C PHE A 52 -8.10 -0.31 -9.71
N PHE A 53 -8.14 -1.60 -9.41
CA PHE A 53 -7.29 -2.61 -10.03
C PHE A 53 -7.51 -2.70 -11.55
N LEU A 54 -8.77 -2.77 -12.00
CA LEU A 54 -9.09 -2.78 -13.43
C LEU A 54 -8.60 -1.52 -14.12
N PHE A 55 -8.79 -0.36 -13.47
CA PHE A 55 -8.23 0.89 -13.97
C PHE A 55 -6.71 0.82 -14.09
N SER A 56 -6.01 0.32 -13.07
CA SER A 56 -4.54 0.23 -13.06
C SER A 56 -4.03 -0.59 -14.25
N ILE A 57 -4.69 -1.71 -14.58
CA ILE A 57 -4.36 -2.52 -15.76
C ILE A 57 -4.51 -1.71 -17.06
N VAL A 58 -5.65 -1.03 -17.23
CA VAL A 58 -5.91 -0.21 -18.44
C VAL A 58 -4.88 0.91 -18.53
N PHE A 59 -4.61 1.59 -17.42
CA PHE A 59 -3.66 2.70 -17.38
C PHE A 59 -2.23 2.27 -17.74
N ILE A 60 -1.74 1.15 -17.18
CA ILE A 60 -0.42 0.60 -17.52
C ILE A 60 -0.34 0.19 -19.00
N LYS A 61 -1.42 -0.37 -19.53
CA LYS A 61 -1.52 -0.67 -20.98
C LYS A 61 -1.44 0.60 -21.83
N MET A 62 -2.12 1.67 -21.42
CA MET A 62 -2.06 2.97 -22.13
C MET A 62 -0.67 3.59 -22.05
N LEU A 63 0.09 3.37 -20.99
CA LEU A 63 1.50 3.79 -20.86
C LEU A 63 2.47 2.90 -21.65
N GLY A 64 2.01 1.77 -22.19
CA GLY A 64 2.85 0.83 -22.95
C GLY A 64 3.88 0.11 -22.07
N LEU A 65 3.53 -0.20 -20.81
CA LEU A 65 4.42 -0.80 -19.82
C LEU A 65 4.06 -2.25 -19.46
N THR A 66 3.06 -2.84 -20.11
CA THR A 66 2.58 -4.20 -19.83
C THR A 66 3.65 -5.29 -19.90
N GLY A 67 4.62 -5.16 -20.82
CA GLY A 67 5.73 -6.12 -20.92
C GLY A 67 6.57 -6.23 -19.66
N SER A 68 6.60 -5.19 -18.83
CA SER A 68 7.34 -5.20 -17.55
C SER A 68 6.67 -6.06 -16.47
N CYS A 69 5.37 -6.36 -16.61
CA CYS A 69 4.60 -7.15 -15.64
C CYS A 69 4.62 -8.65 -15.95
N LEU A 70 4.84 -9.01 -17.22
CA LEU A 70 4.60 -10.37 -17.72
C LEU A 70 5.81 -11.29 -17.57
N HIS A 71 6.95 -10.75 -17.11
CA HIS A 71 8.13 -11.57 -16.90
C HIS A 71 8.03 -12.34 -15.59
N PHE A 72 7.93 -13.65 -15.68
CA PHE A 72 7.94 -14.55 -14.54
C PHE A 72 9.02 -15.63 -14.74
N GLU A 73 9.91 -15.71 -13.77
CA GLU A 73 10.94 -16.73 -13.67
C GLU A 73 10.94 -17.30 -12.25
N VAL A 74 10.83 -18.62 -12.11
CA VAL A 74 10.73 -19.29 -10.81
C VAL A 74 11.96 -19.00 -9.93
N GLY A 75 13.16 -19.05 -10.50
CA GLY A 75 14.40 -18.76 -9.77
C GLY A 75 14.45 -17.32 -9.22
N ALA A 76 14.00 -16.35 -10.02
CA ALA A 76 13.88 -14.97 -9.60
C ALA A 76 12.81 -14.78 -8.53
N PHE A 77 11.67 -15.50 -8.65
CA PHE A 77 10.62 -15.49 -7.62
C PHE A 77 11.15 -16.01 -6.28
N VAL A 78 11.77 -17.19 -6.27
CA VAL A 78 12.35 -17.80 -5.05
C VAL A 78 13.42 -16.89 -4.44
N ARG A 79 14.29 -16.28 -5.26
CA ARG A 79 15.28 -15.30 -4.79
C ARG A 79 14.60 -14.10 -4.13
N GLY A 80 13.56 -13.57 -4.74
CA GLY A 80 12.78 -12.45 -4.18
C GLY A 80 12.04 -12.81 -2.90
N ILE A 81 11.52 -14.03 -2.77
CA ILE A 81 10.99 -14.54 -1.50
C ILE A 81 12.05 -14.54 -0.40
N LYS A 82 13.26 -15.03 -0.69
CA LYS A 82 14.36 -15.06 0.29
C LYS A 82 14.81 -13.66 0.71
N ILE A 83 14.96 -12.72 -0.23
CA ILE A 83 15.32 -11.33 0.07
C ILE A 83 14.19 -10.65 0.86
N GLY A 84 12.97 -10.83 0.42
CA GLY A 84 11.78 -10.25 1.05
C GLY A 84 11.47 -10.83 2.42
N ALA A 85 12.09 -11.96 2.82
CA ALA A 85 11.95 -12.52 4.17
C ALA A 85 12.35 -11.50 5.27
N LEU A 86 13.13 -10.47 4.94
CA LEU A 86 13.38 -9.34 5.84
C LEU A 86 12.09 -8.59 6.23
N PHE A 87 11.02 -8.65 5.42
CA PHE A 87 9.71 -8.12 5.82
C PHE A 87 9.11 -8.82 7.04
N LEU A 88 9.56 -10.03 7.36
CA LEU A 88 9.13 -10.71 8.58
C LEU A 88 9.47 -9.90 9.85
N ILE A 89 10.52 -9.07 9.80
CA ILE A 89 10.85 -8.12 10.89
C ILE A 89 9.70 -7.13 11.15
N VAL A 90 8.93 -6.78 10.10
CA VAL A 90 7.77 -5.89 10.21
C VAL A 90 6.48 -6.69 10.47
N ILE A 91 6.33 -7.82 9.80
CA ILE A 91 5.11 -8.66 9.85
C ILE A 91 4.96 -9.32 11.22
N LEU A 92 6.02 -9.90 11.79
CA LEU A 92 5.95 -10.63 13.07
C LEU A 92 5.51 -9.73 14.24
N PRO A 93 6.06 -8.51 14.44
CA PRO A 93 5.54 -7.59 15.47
C PRO A 93 4.08 -7.22 15.24
N SER A 94 3.64 -7.10 13.99
CA SER A 94 2.25 -6.79 13.65
C SER A 94 1.28 -7.92 14.04
N LEU A 95 1.75 -9.13 14.26
CA LEU A 95 0.98 -10.24 14.80
C LEU A 95 0.91 -10.22 16.35
N GLY A 96 1.71 -9.37 17.01
CA GLY A 96 1.76 -9.28 18.47
C GLY A 96 0.40 -9.19 19.15
N PRO A 97 -0.55 -8.36 18.67
CA PRO A 97 -1.89 -8.27 19.25
C PRO A 97 -2.64 -9.60 19.35
N PHE A 98 -2.43 -10.54 18.41
CA PHE A 98 -3.06 -11.87 18.47
C PHE A 98 -2.60 -12.71 19.66
N PHE A 99 -1.39 -12.47 20.16
CA PHE A 99 -0.83 -13.19 21.31
C PHE A 99 -1.15 -12.52 22.65
N LEU A 100 -1.52 -11.24 22.62
CA LEU A 100 -1.76 -10.44 23.82
C LEU A 100 -3.25 -10.22 24.09
N ILE A 101 -4.12 -10.55 23.14
CA ILE A 101 -5.55 -10.27 23.23
C ILE A 101 -6.25 -11.25 24.20
N SER A 102 -7.22 -10.73 24.93
CA SER A 102 -8.15 -11.56 25.71
C SER A 102 -9.08 -12.35 24.79
N SER A 103 -9.42 -13.57 25.14
CA SER A 103 -10.40 -14.38 24.41
C SER A 103 -11.77 -13.70 24.25
N LYS A 104 -12.11 -12.74 25.13
CA LYS A 104 -13.35 -11.94 25.07
C LYS A 104 -13.40 -10.96 23.89
N ASP A 105 -12.22 -10.55 23.42
CA ASP A 105 -12.08 -9.57 22.34
C ASP A 105 -11.72 -10.24 21.01
N LEU A 106 -11.59 -11.57 21.01
CA LEU A 106 -11.37 -12.34 19.79
C LEU A 106 -12.71 -12.56 19.07
N LEU A 107 -12.79 -12.15 17.83
CA LEU A 107 -13.95 -12.33 16.97
C LEU A 107 -13.84 -13.64 16.19
N SER A 108 -14.99 -14.20 15.80
CA SER A 108 -15.07 -15.39 14.95
C SER A 108 -15.67 -15.01 13.59
N PRO A 109 -14.86 -14.45 12.67
CA PRO A 109 -15.34 -14.07 11.35
C PRO A 109 -15.75 -15.33 10.56
N GLY A 110 -16.86 -15.23 9.83
CA GLY A 110 -17.28 -16.28 8.90
C GLY A 110 -16.26 -16.48 7.77
N PHE A 111 -16.22 -17.68 7.20
CA PHE A 111 -15.28 -18.07 6.13
C PHE A 111 -15.28 -17.08 4.96
N ALA A 112 -16.45 -16.64 4.51
CA ALA A 112 -16.58 -15.67 3.42
C ALA A 112 -15.83 -14.35 3.72
N ARG A 113 -15.83 -13.89 4.99
CA ARG A 113 -15.13 -12.68 5.40
C ARG A 113 -13.61 -12.86 5.39
N ILE A 114 -13.13 -14.03 5.78
CA ILE A 114 -11.69 -14.36 5.69
C ILE A 114 -11.25 -14.37 4.23
N ILE A 115 -11.96 -15.06 3.34
CA ILE A 115 -11.63 -15.11 1.92
C ILE A 115 -11.69 -13.71 1.29
N SER A 116 -12.72 -12.91 1.59
CA SER A 116 -12.80 -11.55 1.05
C SER A 116 -11.64 -10.67 1.52
N THR A 117 -11.15 -10.85 2.75
CA THR A 117 -9.97 -10.14 3.27
C THR A 117 -8.70 -10.56 2.54
N VAL A 118 -8.51 -11.86 2.28
CA VAL A 118 -7.37 -12.35 1.49
C VAL A 118 -7.39 -11.76 0.08
N VAL A 119 -8.53 -11.87 -0.61
CA VAL A 119 -8.69 -11.33 -1.97
C VAL A 119 -8.45 -9.81 -1.98
N PHE A 120 -8.99 -9.10 -1.00
CA PHE A 120 -8.84 -7.66 -0.87
C PHE A 120 -7.37 -7.24 -0.72
N ALA A 121 -6.63 -7.86 0.22
CA ALA A 121 -5.23 -7.56 0.47
C ALA A 121 -4.35 -7.75 -0.78
N PHE A 122 -4.53 -8.86 -1.50
CA PHE A 122 -3.76 -9.11 -2.72
C PHE A 122 -4.21 -8.24 -3.89
N THR A 123 -5.48 -7.82 -3.94
CA THR A 123 -5.98 -6.87 -4.96
C THR A 123 -5.35 -5.50 -4.77
N ILE A 124 -5.25 -5.00 -3.52
CA ILE A 124 -4.53 -3.76 -3.20
C ILE A 124 -3.08 -3.86 -3.65
N GLY A 125 -2.35 -4.86 -3.14
CA GLY A 125 -0.94 -5.05 -3.47
C GLY A 125 -0.71 -5.12 -4.98
N PHE A 126 -1.59 -5.80 -5.72
CA PHE A 126 -1.49 -5.90 -7.17
C PHE A 126 -1.72 -4.54 -7.86
N ALA A 127 -2.78 -3.82 -7.50
CA ALA A 127 -3.13 -2.53 -8.09
C ALA A 127 -2.06 -1.47 -7.83
N GLU A 128 -1.60 -1.38 -6.59
CA GLU A 128 -0.60 -0.40 -6.19
C GLU A 128 0.78 -0.71 -6.79
N GLU A 129 1.21 -1.99 -6.84
CA GLU A 129 2.46 -2.34 -7.48
C GLU A 129 2.43 -2.10 -9.00
N LEU A 130 1.28 -2.27 -9.66
CA LEU A 130 1.11 -1.88 -11.06
C LEU A 130 1.36 -0.38 -11.24
N VAL A 131 0.76 0.46 -10.42
CA VAL A 131 0.88 1.92 -10.52
C VAL A 131 2.30 2.37 -10.21
N PHE A 132 2.83 1.97 -9.06
CA PHE A 132 4.08 2.53 -8.55
C PHE A 132 5.32 1.84 -9.14
N ARG A 133 5.36 0.51 -9.26
CA ARG A 133 6.56 -0.19 -9.75
C ARG A 133 6.55 -0.34 -11.26
N VAL A 134 5.41 -0.67 -11.85
CA VAL A 134 5.35 -0.74 -13.31
C VAL A 134 5.15 0.64 -13.91
N GLY A 135 4.22 1.43 -13.38
CA GLY A 135 3.93 2.78 -13.88
C GLY A 135 5.11 3.74 -13.66
N ILE A 136 5.38 4.07 -12.41
CA ILE A 136 6.36 5.13 -12.07
C ILE A 136 7.79 4.63 -12.20
N LEU A 137 8.18 3.52 -11.53
CA LEU A 137 9.56 3.06 -11.53
C LEU A 137 10.03 2.70 -12.94
N ARG A 138 9.32 1.80 -13.65
CA ARG A 138 9.74 1.41 -15.01
C ARG A 138 9.56 2.54 -16.03
N GLY A 139 8.53 3.39 -15.86
CA GLY A 139 8.35 4.55 -16.72
C GLY A 139 9.51 5.55 -16.61
N THR A 140 9.93 5.86 -15.38
CA THR A 140 11.07 6.75 -15.14
C THR A 140 12.42 6.10 -15.51
N GLU A 141 12.59 4.80 -15.29
CA GLU A 141 13.76 4.05 -15.76
C GLU A 141 13.90 4.16 -17.28
N GLN A 142 12.82 3.93 -18.03
CA GLN A 142 12.82 4.07 -19.49
C GLN A 142 13.14 5.49 -19.95
N TYR A 143 12.69 6.51 -19.20
CA TYR A 143 13.07 7.90 -19.52
C TYR A 143 14.59 8.10 -19.44
N TYR A 144 15.24 7.70 -18.35
CA TYR A 144 16.70 7.84 -18.21
C TYR A 144 17.45 7.09 -19.31
N ARG A 145 17.06 5.84 -19.58
CA ARG A 145 17.67 5.02 -20.65
C ARG A 145 17.49 5.64 -22.03
N SER A 146 16.33 6.24 -22.33
CA SER A 146 16.05 6.90 -23.60
C SER A 146 16.91 8.14 -23.84
N LYS A 147 17.46 8.73 -22.77
CA LYS A 147 18.39 9.86 -22.81
C LYS A 147 19.86 9.44 -22.78
N GLY A 148 20.14 8.15 -22.83
CA GLY A 148 21.51 7.62 -22.68
C GLY A 148 22.08 7.78 -21.27
N LEU A 149 21.20 8.03 -20.26
CA LEU A 149 21.61 8.22 -18.87
C LEU A 149 21.47 6.93 -18.08
N ASN A 150 22.39 6.71 -17.13
CA ASN A 150 22.24 5.64 -16.17
C ASN A 150 21.13 6.01 -15.16
N PRO A 151 20.05 5.21 -15.05
CA PRO A 151 18.96 5.49 -14.10
C PRO A 151 19.41 5.42 -12.64
N GLY A 152 20.36 4.55 -12.29
CA GLY A 152 20.78 4.29 -10.91
C GLY A 152 19.59 3.99 -10.01
N LEU A 153 19.58 4.54 -8.79
CA LEU A 153 18.50 4.38 -7.82
C LEU A 153 17.36 5.42 -7.97
N LYS A 154 17.51 6.40 -8.88
CA LYS A 154 16.51 7.49 -9.02
C LYS A 154 15.08 7.01 -9.28
N PRO A 155 14.82 6.03 -10.17
CA PRO A 155 13.48 5.51 -10.37
C PRO A 155 12.87 4.88 -9.13
N ALA A 156 13.66 4.15 -8.34
CA ALA A 156 13.20 3.54 -7.10
C ALA A 156 12.84 4.61 -6.06
N LEU A 157 13.68 5.63 -5.89
CA LEU A 157 13.42 6.75 -4.99
C LEU A 157 12.15 7.51 -5.39
N ILE A 158 12.01 7.89 -6.67
CA ILE A 158 10.84 8.62 -7.16
C ILE A 158 9.57 7.79 -6.91
N SER A 159 9.57 6.51 -7.29
CA SER A 159 8.43 5.61 -7.09
C SER A 159 8.06 5.47 -5.61
N SER A 160 9.04 5.33 -4.73
CA SER A 160 8.81 5.12 -3.30
C SER A 160 8.35 6.38 -2.59
N VAL A 161 8.87 7.56 -2.98
CA VAL A 161 8.37 8.85 -2.50
C VAL A 161 6.91 9.04 -2.90
N MET A 162 6.56 8.78 -4.16
CA MET A 162 5.17 8.88 -4.64
C MET A 162 4.26 7.88 -3.93
N PHE A 163 4.74 6.67 -3.67
CA PHE A 163 4.02 5.65 -2.90
C PHE A 163 3.78 6.08 -1.45
N GLY A 164 4.76 6.66 -0.79
CA GLY A 164 4.57 7.23 0.54
C GLY A 164 3.56 8.39 0.52
N LEU A 165 3.73 9.34 -0.40
CA LEU A 165 2.91 10.55 -0.47
C LEU A 165 1.43 10.29 -0.76
N ILE A 166 1.08 9.24 -1.51
CA ILE A 166 -0.34 8.92 -1.76
C ILE A 166 -1.09 8.62 -0.46
N HIS A 167 -0.42 8.05 0.54
CA HIS A 167 -1.01 7.80 1.85
C HIS A 167 -1.30 9.08 2.63
N GLY A 168 -0.68 10.20 2.25
CA GLY A 168 -0.99 11.52 2.79
C GLY A 168 -2.43 11.99 2.53
N ILE A 169 -3.18 11.33 1.62
CA ILE A 169 -4.61 11.59 1.39
C ILE A 169 -5.42 11.36 2.68
N ASN A 170 -4.96 10.48 3.57
CA ASN A 170 -5.61 10.17 4.83
C ASN A 170 -5.70 11.39 5.76
N PHE A 171 -4.79 12.35 5.61
CA PHE A 171 -4.86 13.63 6.31
C PHE A 171 -6.13 14.43 5.99
N PHE A 172 -6.62 14.33 4.74
CA PHE A 172 -7.84 15.03 4.32
C PHE A 172 -9.12 14.29 4.71
N VAL A 173 -9.01 12.97 4.89
CA VAL A 173 -10.15 12.12 5.26
C VAL A 173 -10.37 12.13 6.77
N ASN A 174 -9.30 12.14 7.57
CA ASN A 174 -9.40 12.14 9.02
C ASN A 174 -8.31 13.03 9.66
N ARG A 175 -8.68 14.29 9.90
CA ARG A 175 -7.74 15.33 10.41
C ARG A 175 -7.21 15.07 11.82
N GLU A 176 -7.88 14.23 12.60
CA GLU A 176 -7.47 13.90 13.98
C GLU A 176 -6.25 12.95 14.00
N LEU A 177 -5.90 12.35 12.85
CA LEU A 177 -4.84 11.35 12.72
C LEU A 177 -3.56 11.89 12.07
N VAL A 178 -3.18 13.13 12.32
CA VAL A 178 -2.00 13.76 11.69
C VAL A 178 -0.73 12.94 11.89
N PHE A 179 -0.40 12.57 13.13
CA PHE A 179 0.79 11.81 13.44
C PHE A 179 0.77 10.40 12.84
N SER A 180 -0.37 9.72 12.89
CA SER A 180 -0.55 8.41 12.26
C SER A 180 -0.37 8.49 10.74
N THR A 181 -0.87 9.55 10.10
CA THR A 181 -0.70 9.76 8.67
C THR A 181 0.77 10.04 8.30
N ILE A 182 1.47 10.85 9.09
CA ILE A 182 2.92 11.07 8.88
C ILE A 182 3.69 9.76 9.04
N ALA A 183 3.42 9.01 10.10
CA ALA A 183 4.04 7.70 10.34
C ALA A 183 3.76 6.73 9.17
N GLN A 184 2.52 6.72 8.65
CA GLN A 184 2.15 5.90 7.51
C GLN A 184 2.90 6.31 6.24
N VAL A 185 3.03 7.61 5.95
CA VAL A 185 3.79 8.11 4.79
C VAL A 185 5.26 7.65 4.86
N LEU A 186 5.89 7.79 6.03
CA LEU A 186 7.29 7.37 6.23
C LEU A 186 7.45 5.85 6.14
N TYR A 187 6.55 5.10 6.74
CA TYR A 187 6.53 3.64 6.70
C TYR A 187 6.30 3.13 5.27
N ALA A 188 5.31 3.67 4.57
CA ALA A 188 5.02 3.32 3.19
C ALA A 188 6.20 3.67 2.26
N PHE A 189 6.86 4.81 2.45
CA PHE A 189 8.10 5.12 1.74
C PHE A 189 9.18 4.06 1.96
N GLY A 190 9.43 3.67 3.21
CA GLY A 190 10.45 2.65 3.55
C GLY A 190 10.13 1.27 2.95
N ILE A 191 8.89 0.80 3.11
CA ILE A 191 8.41 -0.43 2.46
C ILE A 191 8.51 -0.31 0.95
N GLY A 192 8.07 0.82 0.41
CA GLY A 192 8.12 1.11 -1.01
C GLY A 192 9.53 1.01 -1.58
N LEU A 193 10.51 1.52 -0.88
CA LEU A 193 11.92 1.46 -1.30
C LEU A 193 12.45 0.02 -1.29
N PHE A 194 12.08 -0.77 -0.28
CA PHE A 194 12.50 -2.16 -0.18
C PHE A 194 11.83 -3.03 -1.25
N ILE A 195 10.54 -2.86 -1.50
CA ILE A 195 9.81 -3.52 -2.60
C ILE A 195 10.42 -3.14 -3.96
N ALA A 196 10.73 -1.85 -4.17
CA ALA A 196 11.39 -1.40 -5.39
C ALA A 196 12.77 -2.07 -5.58
N ALA A 197 13.55 -2.25 -4.51
CA ALA A 197 14.82 -2.96 -4.56
C ALA A 197 14.63 -4.43 -4.95
N ILE A 198 13.67 -5.14 -4.35
CA ILE A 198 13.34 -6.53 -4.72
C ILE A 198 12.97 -6.59 -6.20
N TYR A 199 12.13 -5.66 -6.69
CA TYR A 199 11.72 -5.63 -8.08
C TYR A 199 12.90 -5.38 -9.04
N LEU A 200 13.81 -4.46 -8.69
CA LEU A 200 15.00 -4.19 -9.51
C LEU A 200 15.96 -5.40 -9.56
N ILE A 201 16.10 -6.12 -8.45
CA ILE A 201 17.00 -7.28 -8.34
C ILE A 201 16.42 -8.51 -9.06
N THR A 202 15.09 -8.70 -8.96
CA THR A 202 14.45 -9.94 -9.43
C THR A 202 13.81 -9.80 -10.79
N ASN A 203 13.44 -8.57 -11.18
CA ASN A 203 12.58 -8.27 -12.32
C ASN A 203 11.29 -9.11 -12.33
N ASN A 204 10.81 -9.53 -11.17
CA ASN A 204 9.64 -10.39 -11.01
C ASN A 204 8.53 -9.63 -10.29
N PHE A 205 7.46 -9.36 -11.01
CA PHE A 205 6.33 -8.58 -10.51
C PHE A 205 5.54 -9.34 -9.42
N LEU A 206 5.36 -10.66 -9.58
CA LEU A 206 4.54 -11.42 -8.64
C LEU A 206 5.15 -11.53 -7.24
N VAL A 207 6.48 -11.48 -7.12
CA VAL A 207 7.11 -11.52 -5.79
C VAL A 207 6.87 -10.24 -4.99
N ILE A 208 6.80 -9.09 -5.65
CA ILE A 208 6.51 -7.83 -4.96
C ILE A 208 5.03 -7.74 -4.58
N VAL A 209 4.13 -8.21 -5.44
CA VAL A 209 2.70 -8.37 -5.11
C VAL A 209 2.50 -9.31 -3.92
N PHE A 210 3.25 -10.41 -3.87
CA PHE A 210 3.19 -11.37 -2.75
C PHE A 210 3.56 -10.69 -1.42
N TRP A 211 4.69 -9.99 -1.35
CA TRP A 211 5.14 -9.37 -0.11
C TRP A 211 4.24 -8.20 0.31
N HIS A 212 3.82 -7.37 -0.62
CA HIS A 212 2.87 -6.28 -0.35
C HIS A 212 1.54 -6.85 0.16
N GLY A 213 0.93 -7.75 -0.59
CA GLY A 213 -0.33 -8.38 -0.20
C GLY A 213 -0.26 -9.12 1.13
N LEU A 214 0.91 -9.69 1.50
CA LEU A 214 1.09 -10.33 2.79
C LEU A 214 1.09 -9.32 3.96
N ILE A 215 1.69 -8.14 3.77
CA ILE A 215 1.66 -7.05 4.75
C ILE A 215 0.21 -6.59 4.98
N ASP A 216 -0.51 -6.34 3.90
CA ASP A 216 -1.91 -5.92 3.95
C ASP A 216 -2.82 -7.01 4.52
N LEU A 217 -2.53 -8.28 4.21
CA LEU A 217 -3.28 -9.41 4.75
C LEU A 217 -3.18 -9.46 6.26
N VAL A 218 -2.00 -9.29 6.83
CA VAL A 218 -1.83 -9.29 8.29
C VAL A 218 -2.61 -8.16 8.94
N ALA A 219 -2.56 -6.96 8.36
CA ALA A 219 -3.36 -5.83 8.82
C ALA A 219 -4.87 -6.11 8.72
N GLY A 220 -5.32 -6.70 7.60
CA GLY A 220 -6.71 -7.07 7.37
C GLY A 220 -7.22 -8.15 8.32
N LEU A 221 -6.40 -9.18 8.59
CA LEU A 221 -6.75 -10.24 9.55
C LEU A 221 -6.92 -9.68 10.96
N ARG A 222 -6.06 -8.75 11.40
CA ARG A 222 -6.25 -8.07 12.69
C ARG A 222 -7.62 -7.40 12.75
N GLY A 223 -8.00 -6.65 11.73
CA GLY A 223 -9.27 -5.93 11.67
C GLY A 223 -10.53 -6.80 11.67
N ILE A 224 -10.43 -8.08 11.30
CA ILE A 224 -11.58 -9.00 11.32
C ILE A 224 -11.61 -9.95 12.53
N PHE A 225 -10.46 -10.21 13.16
CA PHE A 225 -10.36 -11.13 14.28
C PHE A 225 -10.31 -10.42 15.63
N ILE A 226 -9.90 -9.14 15.69
CA ILE A 226 -9.69 -8.42 16.94
C ILE A 226 -10.73 -7.32 17.09
N LYS A 227 -11.47 -7.33 18.18
CA LYS A 227 -12.48 -6.32 18.50
C LYS A 227 -11.81 -4.96 18.72
N GLY A 228 -12.31 -3.93 18.05
CA GLY A 228 -11.78 -2.56 18.16
C GLY A 228 -10.56 -2.28 17.27
N GLU A 229 -9.99 -3.30 16.62
CA GLU A 229 -8.98 -3.07 15.59
C GLU A 229 -9.64 -2.62 14.29
N ALA A 230 -9.09 -1.59 13.67
CA ALA A 230 -9.52 -1.17 12.35
C ALA A 230 -9.05 -2.20 11.31
N GLY A 231 -9.94 -2.57 10.40
CA GLY A 231 -9.55 -3.39 9.23
C GLY A 231 -8.66 -2.60 8.27
N LEU A 232 -8.42 -3.15 7.06
CA LEU A 232 -7.70 -2.49 5.94
C LEU A 232 -8.43 -1.23 5.41
N ASN A 233 -9.13 -0.53 6.28
CA ASN A 233 -9.70 0.77 5.99
C ASN A 233 -8.68 1.87 6.32
N ILE A 234 -8.96 3.09 5.92
CA ILE A 234 -8.19 4.31 6.21
C ILE A 234 -7.82 4.44 7.69
N GLU A 235 -8.61 3.85 8.61
CA GLU A 235 -8.34 3.79 10.04
C GLU A 235 -7.23 2.78 10.43
N ALA A 236 -6.87 1.83 9.58
CA ALA A 236 -5.79 0.88 9.84
C ALA A 236 -4.40 1.55 9.92
N ALA A 237 -4.29 2.80 9.51
CA ALA A 237 -3.10 3.62 9.75
C ALA A 237 -2.77 3.81 11.24
N LYS A 238 -3.74 3.58 12.14
CA LYS A 238 -3.54 3.66 13.61
C LYS A 238 -2.61 2.57 14.15
N ASP A 239 -2.47 1.47 13.43
CA ASP A 239 -1.92 0.23 13.98
C ASP A 239 -0.63 -0.24 13.31
N ILE A 240 0.22 0.70 12.91
CA ILE A 240 1.54 0.36 12.38
C ILE A 240 2.49 0.02 13.53
N GLY A 241 2.42 -1.22 14.01
CA GLY A 241 3.46 -1.90 14.76
C GLY A 241 4.08 -1.12 15.95
N LEU A 242 5.38 -1.26 16.12
CA LEU A 242 6.17 -0.68 17.22
C LEU A 242 6.04 0.85 17.33
N ILE A 243 5.90 1.57 16.23
CA ILE A 243 5.77 3.03 16.21
C ILE A 243 4.41 3.47 16.77
N ALA A 244 3.32 2.81 16.40
CA ALA A 244 1.99 3.08 16.95
C ALA A 244 1.89 2.68 18.42
N PHE A 245 2.59 1.61 18.83
CA PHE A 245 2.69 1.23 20.25
C PHE A 245 3.42 2.29 21.07
N ILE A 246 4.52 2.86 20.57
CA ILE A 246 5.27 3.93 21.23
C ILE A 246 4.40 5.20 21.33
N ILE A 247 3.74 5.62 20.25
CA ILE A 247 2.87 6.80 20.24
C ILE A 247 1.68 6.60 21.20
N ARG A 248 1.06 5.43 21.19
CA ARG A 248 -0.08 5.12 22.07
C ARG A 248 0.33 5.02 23.54
N SER A 249 1.55 4.58 23.85
CA SER A 249 2.07 4.58 25.21
C SER A 249 2.32 5.98 25.76
N GLU A 250 2.68 6.95 24.88
CA GLU A 250 2.84 8.35 25.26
C GLU A 250 1.50 9.06 25.45
N GLU A 251 0.47 8.77 24.64
CA GLU A 251 -0.88 9.29 24.84
C GLU A 251 -1.49 8.79 26.15
N HIS A 252 -1.36 7.51 26.47
CA HIS A 252 -1.83 6.96 27.75
C HIS A 252 -1.10 7.52 28.96
N THR A 253 0.21 7.80 28.83
CA THR A 253 0.98 8.46 29.90
C THR A 253 0.59 9.92 30.09
N SER A 254 0.22 10.63 29.03
CA SER A 254 -0.25 12.02 29.12
C SER A 254 -1.67 12.12 29.73
N GLU A 255 -2.56 11.19 29.46
CA GLU A 255 -3.88 11.11 30.09
C GLU A 255 -3.79 10.80 31.62
N LEU A 256 -2.85 9.95 32.04
CA LEU A 256 -2.60 9.65 33.44
C LEU A 256 -1.89 10.78 34.22
N GLN A 257 -1.28 11.74 33.50
CA GLN A 257 -0.62 12.91 34.08
C GLN A 257 -1.51 14.16 34.14
N SER A 258 -2.72 14.13 33.58
CA SER A 258 -3.67 15.24 33.76
C SER A 258 -4.26 15.17 35.18
N PRO A 259 -3.96 16.13 36.08
CA PRO A 259 -4.48 16.08 37.44
C PRO A 259 -5.97 16.41 37.42
N SER A 260 -6.82 15.42 37.60
CA SER A 260 -8.25 15.60 37.88
C SER A 260 -8.51 15.96 39.36
N TRP A 261 -7.71 16.89 39.89
CA TRP A 261 -7.86 17.39 41.26
C TRP A 261 -7.84 18.90 41.27
N ILE A 262 -8.79 19.57 40.66
CA ILE A 262 -9.22 20.94 41.02
C ILE A 262 -10.69 21.09 40.61
N SER A 263 -11.60 20.78 41.49
CA SER A 263 -12.89 21.44 41.68
C SER A 263 -13.43 21.11 43.04
#